data_dfcf3fe5ed30a678ef4f4ce72fd2429d
#
_entry.id   dfcf3fe5ed30a678ef4f4ce72fd2429d
#
_cell.length_a   1.000
_cell.length_b   1.000
_cell.length_c   1.000
_cell.angle_alpha   90.00
_cell.angle_beta   90.00
_cell.angle_gamma   90.00
#
_symmetry.space_group_name_H-M   'P 1'
#
loop_
_entity.id
_entity.type
_entity.pdbx_description
1 polymer ?
#
loop_
_entity_poly.entity_id
_entity_poly.type
_entity_poly.pdbx_seq_one_letter_code
_entity_poly.pdbx_strand_id
1 'polypeptide(L)'
;RGLGDVYKRQRLPQRHDLDLYDFNFAEGITQYQLKELRQLHWMEQAYNVVLMGPSGTGKTFIAAGLVYEAVKAGHKAYMMTMEDIVTCLKMKELSTSAMMTYNRIVHAGLLAIDDIMLFPVKKEEATAFFNLINTLHEKTSIIITTNKAPTEWTQMLDDEVLTSALLDRLLYRCE
;
A
#
# COMPACT_ATOMS: atom_id res chain seq x y z
N ARG A 1 -17.57 -18.64 -8.03
CA ARG A 1 -16.13 -18.41 -7.87
C ARG A 1 -15.75 -18.54 -6.41
N GLY A 2 -14.77 -19.38 -6.10
CA GLY A 2 -14.33 -19.57 -4.72
C GLY A 2 -13.53 -18.37 -4.20
N LEU A 3 -13.46 -18.26 -2.87
CA LEU A 3 -12.63 -17.24 -2.19
C LEU A 3 -11.18 -17.23 -2.67
N GLY A 4 -10.63 -18.39 -3.06
CA GLY A 4 -9.26 -18.48 -3.58
C GLY A 4 -9.01 -17.65 -4.85
N ASP A 5 -10.02 -17.50 -5.72
CA ASP A 5 -9.90 -16.71 -6.94
C ASP A 5 -9.91 -15.20 -6.64
N VAL A 6 -10.65 -14.80 -5.62
CA VAL A 6 -10.67 -13.40 -5.14
C VAL A 6 -9.30 -13.03 -4.59
N TYR A 7 -8.67 -13.88 -3.79
CA TYR A 7 -7.34 -13.63 -3.21
C TYR A 7 -6.26 -13.50 -4.28
N LYS A 8 -6.29 -14.35 -5.30
CA LYS A 8 -5.34 -14.26 -6.42
C LYS A 8 -5.46 -12.94 -7.17
N ARG A 9 -6.70 -12.46 -7.36
CA ARG A 9 -6.96 -11.17 -8.00
C ARG A 9 -6.41 -10.00 -7.21
N GLN A 10 -6.56 -10.04 -5.88
CA GLN A 10 -6.11 -8.98 -4.96
C GLN A 10 -4.63 -9.10 -4.62
N ARG A 11 -3.95 -10.15 -5.09
CA ARG A 11 -2.52 -10.41 -4.80
C ARG A 11 -2.25 -10.53 -3.30
N LEU A 12 -3.22 -11.03 -2.54
CA LEU A 12 -3.09 -11.18 -1.09
C LEU A 12 -2.18 -12.36 -0.72
N PRO A 13 -1.32 -12.19 0.30
CA PRO A 13 -0.60 -13.31 0.88
C PRO A 13 -1.57 -14.29 1.55
N GLN A 14 -1.13 -15.54 1.78
CA GLN A 14 -1.95 -16.57 2.42
C GLN A 14 -2.38 -16.18 3.84
N ARG A 15 -1.54 -15.43 4.55
CA ARG A 15 -1.82 -14.97 5.92
C ARG A 15 -2.34 -13.55 5.89
N HIS A 16 -3.64 -13.38 6.09
CA HIS A 16 -4.32 -12.09 6.08
C HIS A 16 -5.52 -12.01 7.03
N ASP A 17 -5.74 -13.04 7.87
CA ASP A 17 -6.86 -13.06 8.82
C ASP A 17 -6.49 -12.26 10.08
N LEU A 18 -7.04 -11.05 10.22
CA LEU A 18 -6.75 -10.15 11.34
C LEU A 18 -7.25 -10.67 12.69
N ASP A 19 -8.20 -11.63 12.71
CA ASP A 19 -8.64 -12.28 13.95
C ASP A 19 -7.51 -13.12 14.57
N LEU A 20 -6.52 -13.49 13.77
CA LEU A 20 -5.35 -14.27 14.21
C LEU A 20 -4.15 -13.41 14.56
N TYR A 21 -4.28 -12.08 14.54
CA TYR A 21 -3.17 -11.19 14.86
C TYR A 21 -2.76 -11.31 16.32
N ASP A 22 -1.47 -11.54 16.56
CA ASP A 22 -0.93 -11.69 17.91
C ASP A 22 -0.44 -10.34 18.43
N PHE A 23 -1.22 -9.71 19.31
CA PHE A 23 -0.90 -8.43 19.93
C PHE A 23 0.28 -8.50 20.91
N ASN A 24 0.69 -9.71 21.31
CA ASN A 24 1.83 -9.91 22.20
C ASN A 24 3.15 -10.00 21.44
N PHE A 25 3.10 -10.17 20.14
CA PHE A 25 4.27 -10.40 19.29
C PHE A 25 5.10 -9.13 19.11
N ALA A 26 4.46 -7.96 19.04
CA ALA A 26 5.13 -6.69 18.83
C ALA A 26 4.45 -5.58 19.62
N GLU A 27 5.24 -4.66 20.17
CA GLU A 27 4.74 -3.40 20.69
C GLU A 27 4.39 -2.50 19.49
N GLY A 28 3.19 -1.94 19.46
CA GLY A 28 2.81 -1.04 18.39
C GLY A 28 1.31 -0.87 18.32
N ILE A 29 0.66 -1.63 17.43
CA ILE A 29 -0.77 -1.49 17.25
C ILE A 29 -1.54 -2.14 18.40
N THR A 30 -2.52 -1.42 18.94
CA THR A 30 -3.43 -1.92 19.97
C THR A 30 -4.64 -2.59 19.34
N GLN A 31 -5.36 -3.42 20.13
CA GLN A 31 -6.63 -4.00 19.69
C GLN A 31 -7.63 -2.92 19.26
N TYR A 32 -7.67 -1.81 19.99
CA TYR A 32 -8.56 -0.69 19.68
C TYR A 32 -8.21 -0.06 18.31
N GLN A 33 -6.93 0.21 18.08
CA GLN A 33 -6.47 0.78 16.81
C GLN A 33 -6.78 -0.14 15.63
N LEU A 34 -6.52 -1.45 15.78
CA LEU A 34 -6.82 -2.41 14.72
C LEU A 34 -8.33 -2.49 14.45
N LYS A 35 -9.14 -2.47 15.51
CA LYS A 35 -10.60 -2.47 15.38
C LYS A 35 -11.08 -1.24 14.60
N GLU A 36 -10.54 -0.06 14.90
CA GLU A 36 -10.88 1.19 14.18
C GLU A 36 -10.49 1.09 12.70
N LEU A 37 -9.30 0.59 12.39
CA LEU A 37 -8.85 0.41 11.01
C LEU A 37 -9.75 -0.58 10.25
N ARG A 38 -10.21 -1.65 10.89
CA ARG A 38 -11.08 -2.66 10.28
C ARG A 38 -12.46 -2.12 9.91
N GLN A 39 -12.92 -1.03 10.52
CA GLN A 39 -14.20 -0.40 10.20
C GLN A 39 -14.17 0.34 8.87
N LEU A 40 -12.99 0.66 8.34
CA LEU A 40 -12.77 1.27 7.03
C LEU A 40 -13.37 2.68 6.86
N HIS A 41 -13.72 3.37 7.95
CA HIS A 41 -14.25 4.74 7.87
C HIS A 41 -13.25 5.72 7.27
N TRP A 42 -11.94 5.48 7.46
CA TRP A 42 -10.88 6.29 6.87
C TRP A 42 -10.88 6.26 5.33
N MET A 43 -11.41 5.20 4.73
CA MET A 43 -11.54 5.11 3.27
C MET A 43 -12.57 6.09 2.69
N GLU A 44 -13.61 6.42 3.46
CA GLU A 44 -14.68 7.31 2.99
C GLU A 44 -14.17 8.70 2.62
N GLN A 45 -13.11 9.15 3.26
CA GLN A 45 -12.47 10.44 3.01
C GLN A 45 -11.12 10.32 2.31
N ALA A 46 -10.82 9.15 1.76
CA ALA A 46 -9.55 8.84 1.10
C ALA A 46 -8.33 9.11 2.01
N TYR A 47 -8.44 8.81 3.30
CA TYR A 47 -7.30 8.85 4.21
C TYR A 47 -6.34 7.71 3.90
N ASN A 48 -5.07 7.96 4.15
CA ASN A 48 -4.01 6.96 4.03
C ASN A 48 -3.67 6.36 5.39
N VAL A 49 -3.04 5.19 5.37
CA VAL A 49 -2.56 4.52 6.58
C VAL A 49 -1.09 4.17 6.38
N VAL A 50 -0.26 4.53 7.35
CA VAL A 50 1.17 4.22 7.33
C VAL A 50 1.48 3.24 8.46
N LEU A 51 1.96 2.06 8.09
CA LEU A 51 2.41 1.03 9.01
C LEU A 51 3.94 1.01 9.00
N MET A 52 4.54 1.54 10.05
CA MET A 52 5.98 1.71 10.16
C MET A 52 6.55 0.86 11.30
N GLY A 53 7.68 0.26 11.07
CA GLY A 53 8.36 -0.53 12.09
C GLY A 53 9.37 -1.50 11.50
N PRO A 54 10.15 -2.18 12.36
CA PRO A 54 11.12 -3.17 11.91
C PRO A 54 10.49 -4.32 11.14
N SER A 55 11.30 -5.03 10.35
CA SER A 55 10.88 -6.25 9.68
C SER A 55 10.39 -7.29 10.70
N GLY A 56 9.37 -8.06 10.32
CA GLY A 56 8.84 -9.12 11.18
C GLY A 56 7.86 -8.67 12.26
N THR A 57 7.40 -7.41 12.24
CA THR A 57 6.43 -6.89 13.22
C THR A 57 4.98 -7.07 12.80
N GLY A 58 4.72 -7.71 11.65
CA GLY A 58 3.37 -8.01 11.18
C GLY A 58 2.72 -6.92 10.32
N LYS A 59 3.49 -5.96 9.80
CA LYS A 59 2.97 -4.89 8.94
C LYS A 59 2.29 -5.42 7.69
N THR A 60 2.95 -6.34 6.99
CA THR A 60 2.40 -6.98 5.78
C THR A 60 1.10 -7.72 6.09
N PHE A 61 1.06 -8.42 7.22
CA PHE A 61 -0.13 -9.14 7.68
C PHE A 61 -1.30 -8.19 7.92
N ILE A 62 -1.06 -7.07 8.60
CA ILE A 62 -2.09 -6.05 8.86
C ILE A 62 -2.58 -5.44 7.56
N ALA A 63 -1.67 -5.03 6.66
CA ALA A 63 -2.03 -4.46 5.36
C ALA A 63 -2.89 -5.45 4.55
N ALA A 64 -2.46 -6.69 4.45
CA ALA A 64 -3.21 -7.73 3.74
C ALA A 64 -4.60 -7.96 4.34
N GLY A 65 -4.69 -7.97 5.66
CA GLY A 65 -5.97 -8.12 6.36
C GLY A 65 -6.93 -6.96 6.11
N LEU A 66 -6.43 -5.74 6.06
CA LEU A 66 -7.25 -4.55 5.75
C LEU A 66 -7.74 -4.57 4.30
N VAL A 67 -6.90 -4.99 3.36
CA VAL A 67 -7.32 -5.18 1.96
C VAL A 67 -8.42 -6.24 1.87
N TYR A 68 -8.27 -7.34 2.59
CA TYR A 68 -9.29 -8.39 2.65
C TYR A 68 -10.61 -7.88 3.22
N GLU A 69 -10.58 -7.12 4.32
CA GLU A 69 -11.78 -6.50 4.89
C GLU A 69 -12.46 -5.56 3.89
N ALA A 70 -11.67 -4.76 3.15
CA ALA A 70 -12.19 -3.86 2.13
C ALA A 70 -12.87 -4.64 0.97
N VAL A 71 -12.27 -5.73 0.52
CA VAL A 71 -12.86 -6.59 -0.52
C VAL A 71 -14.18 -7.19 -0.03
N LYS A 72 -14.23 -7.67 1.20
CA LYS A 72 -15.47 -8.21 1.80
C LYS A 72 -16.56 -7.14 1.88
N ALA A 73 -16.19 -5.89 2.10
CA ALA A 73 -17.12 -4.77 2.16
C ALA A 73 -17.56 -4.26 0.76
N GLY A 74 -17.06 -4.85 -0.32
CA GLY A 74 -17.43 -4.51 -1.69
C GLY A 74 -16.51 -3.49 -2.36
N HIS A 75 -15.41 -3.10 -1.74
CA HIS A 75 -14.45 -2.17 -2.34
C HIS A 75 -13.52 -2.89 -3.33
N LYS A 76 -13.08 -2.16 -4.35
CA LYS A 76 -11.98 -2.60 -5.21
C LYS A 76 -10.69 -2.29 -4.48
N ALA A 77 -10.02 -3.31 -3.99
CA ALA A 77 -8.82 -3.19 -3.18
C ALA A 77 -7.76 -4.17 -3.65
N TYR A 78 -6.52 -3.71 -3.68
CA TYR A 78 -5.37 -4.49 -4.16
C TYR A 78 -4.17 -4.28 -3.26
N MET A 79 -3.27 -5.26 -3.27
CA MET A 79 -1.98 -5.18 -2.57
C MET A 79 -0.86 -5.53 -3.52
N MET A 80 0.18 -4.68 -3.56
CA MET A 80 1.38 -4.88 -4.36
C MET A 80 2.59 -4.38 -3.60
N THR A 81 3.76 -4.97 -3.83
CA THR A 81 5.00 -4.37 -3.37
C THR A 81 5.33 -3.15 -4.22
N MET A 82 6.13 -2.22 -3.69
CA MET A 82 6.63 -1.09 -4.49
C MET A 82 7.40 -1.58 -5.72
N GLU A 83 8.18 -2.64 -5.58
CA GLU A 83 8.92 -3.25 -6.69
C GLU A 83 8.00 -3.71 -7.82
N ASP A 84 6.90 -4.40 -7.47
CA ASP A 84 5.90 -4.84 -8.46
C ASP A 84 5.21 -3.67 -9.14
N ILE A 85 4.90 -2.61 -8.40
CA ILE A 85 4.30 -1.40 -8.95
C ILE A 85 5.25 -0.74 -9.95
N VAL A 86 6.52 -0.58 -9.58
CA VAL A 86 7.54 0.01 -10.45
C VAL A 86 7.69 -0.81 -11.74
N THR A 87 7.74 -2.13 -11.62
CA THR A 87 7.78 -3.02 -12.79
C THR A 87 6.55 -2.85 -13.67
N CYS A 88 5.37 -2.79 -13.08
CA CYS A 88 4.12 -2.54 -13.81
C CYS A 88 4.16 -1.21 -14.56
N LEU A 89 4.63 -0.14 -13.94
CA LEU A 89 4.73 1.17 -14.58
C LEU A 89 5.69 1.19 -15.76
N LYS A 90 6.79 0.43 -15.68
CA LYS A 90 7.74 0.28 -16.78
C LYS A 90 7.16 -0.50 -17.96
N MET A 91 6.32 -1.49 -17.67
CA MET A 91 5.86 -2.46 -18.65
C MET A 91 4.48 -2.16 -19.24
N LYS A 92 3.76 -1.17 -18.70
CA LYS A 92 2.36 -0.94 -19.07
C LYS A 92 2.14 -0.62 -20.55
N GLU A 93 3.11 0.01 -21.20
CA GLU A 93 3.04 0.32 -22.64
C GLU A 93 3.44 -0.86 -23.53
N LEU A 94 4.09 -1.88 -22.96
CA LEU A 94 4.65 -3.02 -23.69
C LEU A 94 3.89 -4.32 -23.43
N SER A 95 3.07 -4.37 -22.40
CA SER A 95 2.40 -5.60 -21.97
C SER A 95 0.93 -5.32 -21.65
N THR A 96 0.04 -6.06 -22.27
CA THR A 96 -1.40 -6.01 -21.99
C THR A 96 -1.70 -6.33 -20.53
N SER A 97 -1.01 -7.31 -19.97
CA SER A 97 -1.16 -7.70 -18.56
C SER A 97 -0.78 -6.55 -17.61
N ALA A 98 0.33 -5.86 -17.89
CA ALA A 98 0.77 -4.72 -17.09
C ALA A 98 -0.20 -3.54 -17.21
N MET A 99 -0.71 -3.27 -18.40
CA MET A 99 -1.72 -2.22 -18.60
C MET A 99 -3.02 -2.54 -17.86
N MET A 100 -3.46 -3.80 -17.86
CA MET A 100 -4.64 -4.22 -17.09
C MET A 100 -4.44 -4.03 -15.60
N THR A 101 -3.26 -4.36 -15.08
CA THR A 101 -2.90 -4.13 -13.67
C THR A 101 -2.91 -2.64 -13.35
N TYR A 102 -2.31 -1.83 -14.18
CA TYR A 102 -2.31 -0.37 -14.02
C TYR A 102 -3.73 0.19 -13.97
N ASN A 103 -4.60 -0.24 -14.87
CA ASN A 103 -5.99 0.20 -14.91
C ASN A 103 -6.75 -0.20 -13.63
N ARG A 104 -6.48 -1.37 -13.07
CA ARG A 104 -7.06 -1.79 -11.77
C ARG A 104 -6.60 -0.87 -10.66
N ILE A 105 -5.31 -0.55 -10.61
CA ILE A 105 -4.73 0.33 -9.59
C ILE A 105 -5.37 1.71 -9.63
N VAL A 106 -5.47 2.34 -10.80
CA VAL A 106 -5.98 3.71 -10.91
C VAL A 106 -7.48 3.83 -10.67
N HIS A 107 -8.20 2.72 -10.70
CA HIS A 107 -9.64 2.67 -10.40
C HIS A 107 -9.95 2.02 -9.04
N ALA A 108 -8.93 1.72 -8.25
CA ALA A 108 -9.12 1.12 -6.93
C ALA A 108 -9.65 2.12 -5.91
N GLY A 109 -10.41 1.63 -4.93
CA GLY A 109 -10.75 2.39 -3.74
C GLY A 109 -9.65 2.33 -2.67
N LEU A 110 -8.87 1.25 -2.68
CA LEU A 110 -7.77 1.01 -1.76
C LEU A 110 -6.61 0.32 -2.46
N LEU A 111 -5.40 0.85 -2.26
CA LEU A 111 -4.16 0.23 -2.70
C LEU A 111 -3.20 0.11 -1.52
N ALA A 112 -2.82 -1.10 -1.16
CA ALA A 112 -1.77 -1.35 -0.19
C ALA A 112 -0.44 -1.51 -0.93
N ILE A 113 0.54 -0.69 -0.56
CA ILE A 113 1.90 -0.72 -1.11
C ILE A 113 2.81 -1.28 -0.03
N ASP A 114 3.24 -2.52 -0.21
CA ASP A 114 4.10 -3.21 0.74
C ASP A 114 5.57 -2.92 0.43
N ASP A 115 6.39 -2.86 1.47
CA ASP A 115 7.85 -2.67 1.38
C ASP A 115 8.26 -1.39 0.61
N ILE A 116 7.56 -0.28 0.87
CA ILE A 116 7.91 1.00 0.24
C ILE A 116 9.33 1.43 0.68
N MET A 117 10.12 1.89 -0.28
CA MET A 117 11.50 2.35 -0.05
C MET A 117 12.43 1.30 0.56
N LEU A 118 12.16 0.02 0.30
CA LEU A 118 13.03 -1.07 0.77
C LEU A 118 14.40 -1.05 0.07
N PHE A 119 14.42 -0.72 -1.22
CA PHE A 119 15.63 -0.67 -2.05
C PHE A 119 15.75 0.70 -2.74
N PRO A 120 16.97 1.12 -3.12
CA PRO A 120 17.17 2.31 -3.94
C PRO A 120 16.38 2.25 -5.25
N VAL A 121 15.86 3.39 -5.68
CA VAL A 121 14.99 3.53 -6.85
C VAL A 121 15.68 4.42 -7.88
N LYS A 122 15.67 4.02 -9.14
CA LYS A 122 16.19 4.83 -10.24
C LYS A 122 15.34 6.09 -10.43
N LYS A 123 15.92 7.14 -10.97
CA LYS A 123 15.25 8.43 -11.13
C LYS A 123 13.97 8.33 -11.95
N GLU A 124 14.00 7.61 -13.07
CA GLU A 124 12.83 7.42 -13.93
C GLU A 124 11.73 6.64 -13.23
N GLU A 125 12.13 5.63 -12.45
CA GLU A 125 11.22 4.82 -11.65
C GLU A 125 10.56 5.65 -10.54
N ALA A 126 11.34 6.49 -9.86
CA ALA A 126 10.85 7.37 -8.81
C ALA A 126 9.86 8.39 -9.35
N THR A 127 10.14 8.97 -10.52
CA THR A 127 9.25 9.91 -11.19
C THR A 127 7.93 9.24 -11.60
N ALA A 128 7.99 8.04 -12.18
CA ALA A 128 6.80 7.28 -12.55
C ALA A 128 5.96 6.92 -11.33
N PHE A 129 6.61 6.51 -10.24
CA PHE A 129 5.93 6.20 -8.98
C PHE A 129 5.25 7.45 -8.40
N PHE A 130 5.93 8.58 -8.38
CA PHE A 130 5.34 9.85 -7.94
C PHE A 130 4.10 10.21 -8.77
N ASN A 131 4.17 10.08 -10.08
CA ASN A 131 3.04 10.37 -10.96
C ASN A 131 1.85 9.46 -10.66
N LEU A 132 2.08 8.19 -10.35
CA LEU A 132 1.02 7.29 -9.92
C LEU A 132 0.39 7.77 -8.60
N ILE A 133 1.20 8.06 -7.59
CA ILE A 133 0.70 8.54 -6.29
C ILE A 133 -0.11 9.84 -6.47
N ASN A 134 0.36 10.74 -7.33
CA ASN A 134 -0.37 11.96 -7.63
C ASN A 134 -1.72 11.69 -8.32
N THR A 135 -1.78 10.69 -9.18
CA THR A 135 -3.03 10.26 -9.82
C THR A 135 -4.03 9.69 -8.79
N LEU A 136 -3.53 8.97 -7.79
CA LEU A 136 -4.35 8.36 -6.74
C LEU A 136 -4.74 9.34 -5.62
N HIS A 137 -4.05 10.47 -5.53
CA HIS A 137 -4.23 11.43 -4.42
C HIS A 137 -5.68 11.90 -4.31
N GLU A 138 -6.21 11.86 -3.09
CA GLU A 138 -7.59 12.25 -2.74
C GLU A 138 -8.71 11.40 -3.41
N LYS A 139 -8.35 10.35 -4.12
CA LYS A 139 -9.32 9.43 -4.76
C LYS A 139 -9.24 8.03 -4.19
N THR A 140 -8.05 7.54 -4.00
CA THR A 140 -7.76 6.18 -3.53
C THR A 140 -7.10 6.28 -2.17
N SER A 141 -7.58 5.52 -1.18
CA SER A 141 -6.86 5.35 0.06
C SER A 141 -5.65 4.45 -0.17
N ILE A 142 -4.51 4.81 0.43
CA ILE A 142 -3.27 4.07 0.29
C ILE A 142 -2.83 3.59 1.67
N ILE A 143 -2.56 2.29 1.78
CA ILE A 143 -1.87 1.71 2.94
C ILE A 143 -0.42 1.53 2.54
N ILE A 144 0.49 1.97 3.39
CA ILE A 144 1.93 1.84 3.16
C ILE A 144 2.53 1.03 4.29
N THR A 145 3.34 0.05 3.95
CA THR A 145 4.22 -0.59 4.92
C THR A 145 5.65 -0.19 4.64
N THR A 146 6.39 0.15 5.67
CA THR A 146 7.80 0.54 5.54
C THR A 146 8.58 0.20 6.79
N ASN A 147 9.84 -0.17 6.60
CA ASN A 147 10.81 -0.31 7.70
C ASN A 147 11.72 0.92 7.81
N LYS A 148 11.50 1.95 7.00
CA LYS A 148 12.30 3.16 6.98
C LYS A 148 11.48 4.37 7.38
N ALA A 149 12.09 5.25 8.19
CA ALA A 149 11.47 6.53 8.50
C ALA A 149 11.43 7.42 7.25
N PRO A 150 10.45 8.36 7.14
CA PRO A 150 10.38 9.27 6.00
C PRO A 150 11.67 10.04 5.72
N THR A 151 12.45 10.34 6.76
CA THR A 151 13.75 11.00 6.63
C THR A 151 14.78 10.16 5.86
N GLU A 152 14.62 8.84 5.85
CA GLU A 152 15.52 7.92 5.14
C GLU A 152 15.14 7.74 3.67
N TRP A 153 13.94 8.18 3.25
CA TRP A 153 13.45 8.01 1.89
C TRP A 153 14.25 8.83 0.87
N THR A 154 14.80 9.98 1.29
CA THR A 154 15.65 10.81 0.43
C THR A 154 16.86 10.03 -0.09
N GLN A 155 17.44 9.17 0.75
CA GLN A 155 18.58 8.33 0.35
C GLN A 155 18.18 7.30 -0.71
N MET A 156 16.97 6.78 -0.63
CA MET A 156 16.45 5.79 -1.58
C MET A 156 16.10 6.41 -2.93
N LEU A 157 15.56 7.63 -2.92
CA LEU A 157 15.13 8.36 -4.12
C LEU A 157 16.23 9.22 -4.72
N ASP A 158 17.24 9.59 -3.93
CA ASP A 158 18.34 10.50 -4.31
C ASP A 158 17.83 11.83 -4.88
N ASP A 159 16.74 12.36 -4.31
CA ASP A 159 16.10 13.60 -4.75
C ASP A 159 15.26 14.16 -3.60
N GLU A 160 15.72 15.25 -2.97
CA GLU A 160 15.01 15.87 -1.86
C GLU A 160 13.67 16.48 -2.27
N VAL A 161 13.61 17.10 -3.45
CA VAL A 161 12.39 17.76 -3.94
C VAL A 161 11.32 16.72 -4.21
N LEU A 162 11.68 15.63 -4.88
CA LEU A 162 10.76 14.54 -5.19
C LEU A 162 10.30 13.83 -3.91
N THR A 163 11.22 13.59 -2.97
CA THR A 163 10.89 12.99 -1.67
C THR A 163 9.89 13.85 -0.91
N SER A 164 10.12 15.16 -0.83
CA SER A 164 9.23 16.09 -0.15
C SER A 164 7.84 16.09 -0.79
N ALA A 165 7.77 16.13 -2.11
CA ALA A 165 6.51 16.10 -2.85
C ALA A 165 5.76 14.79 -2.64
N LEU A 166 6.46 13.66 -2.63
CA LEU A 166 5.89 12.34 -2.39
C LEU A 166 5.33 12.23 -0.97
N LEU A 167 6.10 12.69 0.03
CA LEU A 167 5.65 12.68 1.42
C LEU A 167 4.43 13.58 1.62
N ASP A 168 4.39 14.74 0.98
CA ASP A 168 3.22 15.63 1.04
C ASP A 168 1.95 14.92 0.56
N ARG A 169 2.05 14.11 -0.49
CA ARG A 169 0.91 13.36 -1.02
C ARG A 169 0.50 12.20 -0.12
N LEU A 170 1.47 11.43 0.37
CA LEU A 170 1.20 10.22 1.15
C LEU A 170 0.80 10.52 2.59
N LEU A 171 1.38 11.55 3.21
CA LEU A 171 1.10 11.90 4.61
C LEU A 171 -0.01 12.93 4.76
N TYR A 172 -0.52 13.46 3.68
CA TYR A 172 -1.72 14.29 3.71
C TYR A 172 -2.93 13.44 4.09
N ARG A 173 -3.63 13.78 5.17
CA ARG A 173 -4.73 12.97 5.72
C ARG A 173 -4.31 11.51 5.93
N CYS A 174 -3.40 11.28 6.89
CA CYS A 174 -2.87 9.95 7.18
C CYS A 174 -3.06 9.59 8.64
N GLU A 175 -3.25 8.27 8.91
CA GLU A 175 -3.31 7.63 10.21
C GLU A 175 -2.03 6.82 10.47
#